data_e936fa4b50c9e78e00b38b7ae55c8a04
#
_entry.id   e936fa4b50c9e78e00b38b7ae55c8a04
#
_cell.length_a   1.000
_cell.length_b   1.000
_cell.length_c   1.000
_cell.angle_alpha   90.00
_cell.angle_beta   90.00
_cell.angle_gamma   90.00
#
_symmetry.space_group_name_H-M   'P 1'
#
loop_
_entity.id
_entity.type
_entity.pdbx_description
1 polymer ?
#
loop_
_entity_poly.entity_id
_entity_poly.type
_entity_poly.pdbx_seq_one_letter_code
_entity_poly.pdbx_strand_id
1 'polypeptide(L)'
;MRRTKSISLLIACFGLFGIFTAFGGLRPVEDKVVSNQAGSSAVSQPVSDVLVEDQPENMSMQWFNSPKPKGLRGVALVIHGLNLHPERMGPVIENLNRSGIDVLGLSLRGHGANFDHRDDLDAAAARLESFKNVSYTLWLNEAYLAYLQVQKRAQQQNTPVFLTAFSIGGLIGLDLLISNPDVHFDKMVLLAPAISLHATVYLERILSPFPHLVIPSLADDAYLANKKGTPVAAYNALFEALNYFEENAGSKLNVPTLIFIDKQDEFIPLRGLNDLVEAHKLDQWQFYIVKKEEEMGAGTFYHHILDASSTGEGVWQDMMAATTGHLLGDKAK
;
A
#
# COMPACT_ATOMS: atom_id res chain seq x y z
N MET A 1 10.56 -33.28 -9.25
CA MET A 1 10.21 -32.27 -10.26
C MET A 1 9.98 -30.91 -9.59
N ARG A 2 11.03 -30.27 -9.01
CA ARG A 2 10.90 -29.06 -8.15
C ARG A 2 11.86 -27.92 -8.55
N ARG A 3 12.17 -27.73 -9.84
CA ARG A 3 13.19 -26.72 -10.26
C ARG A 3 12.78 -25.76 -11.39
N THR A 4 11.53 -25.75 -11.85
CA THR A 4 11.19 -25.05 -13.11
C THR A 4 10.49 -23.71 -12.95
N LYS A 5 9.97 -23.32 -11.78
CA LYS A 5 9.22 -22.05 -11.62
C LYS A 5 10.06 -20.86 -11.11
N SER A 6 11.16 -21.10 -10.36
CA SER A 6 12.09 -20.01 -9.99
C SER A 6 12.89 -19.44 -11.18
N ILE A 7 13.01 -20.21 -12.25
CA ILE A 7 13.72 -19.78 -13.47
C ILE A 7 12.86 -18.86 -14.34
N SER A 8 11.52 -18.99 -14.29
CA SER A 8 10.62 -18.16 -15.10
C SER A 8 10.53 -16.71 -14.63
N LEU A 9 10.69 -16.45 -13.34
CA LEU A 9 10.72 -15.09 -12.79
C LEU A 9 12.00 -14.34 -13.22
N LEU A 10 13.15 -15.05 -13.27
CA LEU A 10 14.40 -14.51 -13.78
C LEU A 10 14.36 -14.24 -15.30
N ILE A 11 13.64 -15.06 -16.08
CA ILE A 11 13.56 -14.92 -17.54
C ILE A 11 12.72 -13.72 -17.98
N ALA A 12 11.70 -13.33 -17.21
CA ALA A 12 10.95 -12.09 -17.48
C ALA A 12 11.82 -10.83 -17.30
N CYS A 13 12.75 -10.83 -16.36
CA CYS A 13 13.72 -9.74 -16.17
C CYS A 13 14.87 -9.78 -17.21
N PHE A 14 15.30 -10.97 -17.70
CA PHE A 14 16.39 -11.09 -18.66
C PHE A 14 15.96 -10.94 -20.14
N GLY A 15 14.68 -11.11 -20.45
CA GLY A 15 14.17 -10.90 -21.82
C GLY A 15 14.28 -9.45 -22.32
N LEU A 16 14.39 -8.48 -21.43
CA LEU A 16 14.59 -7.05 -21.77
C LEU A 16 16.08 -6.69 -21.98
N PHE A 17 17.03 -7.49 -21.51
CA PHE A 17 18.46 -7.22 -21.69
C PHE A 17 18.99 -7.54 -23.10
N GLY A 18 18.25 -8.31 -23.90
CA GLY A 18 18.62 -8.70 -25.26
C GLY A 18 18.48 -7.61 -26.33
N ILE A 19 17.80 -6.50 -26.03
CA ILE A 19 17.53 -5.44 -27.02
C ILE A 19 18.55 -4.30 -26.96
N PHE A 20 19.36 -4.20 -25.91
CA PHE A 20 20.30 -3.08 -25.72
C PHE A 20 21.72 -3.30 -26.26
N THR A 21 22.07 -4.46 -26.82
CA THR A 21 23.43 -4.72 -27.37
C THR A 21 23.61 -4.33 -28.84
N ALA A 22 22.66 -3.68 -29.49
CA ALA A 22 22.70 -3.37 -30.92
C ALA A 22 23.04 -1.91 -31.27
N PHE A 23 23.38 -1.03 -30.32
CA PHE A 23 23.86 0.31 -30.65
C PHE A 23 25.29 0.54 -30.15
N GLY A 24 26.15 0.69 -31.13
CA GLY A 24 27.60 0.78 -30.99
C GLY A 24 28.12 2.05 -30.32
N GLY A 25 29.22 1.82 -29.67
CA GLY A 25 30.40 2.67 -29.57
C GLY A 25 30.25 4.17 -29.30
N LEU A 26 30.38 4.57 -28.01
CA LEU A 26 30.83 5.92 -27.69
C LEU A 26 32.08 5.83 -26.79
N ARG A 27 33.10 6.58 -27.19
CA ARG A 27 34.42 6.68 -26.55
C ARG A 27 34.32 7.45 -25.23
N PRO A 28 35.20 7.20 -24.26
CA PRO A 28 35.24 7.96 -23.01
C PRO A 28 35.77 9.36 -23.26
N VAL A 29 35.09 10.35 -22.66
CA VAL A 29 35.58 11.73 -22.55
C VAL A 29 36.13 11.90 -21.14
N GLU A 30 37.38 12.42 -21.07
CA GLU A 30 38.14 12.66 -19.85
C GLU A 30 37.52 13.71 -18.93
N ASP A 31 37.66 13.47 -17.65
CA ASP A 31 37.24 14.33 -16.52
C ASP A 31 37.89 15.72 -16.60
N LYS A 32 37.09 16.77 -16.47
CA LYS A 32 37.50 18.05 -15.89
C LYS A 32 36.66 18.34 -14.65
N VAL A 33 37.33 18.17 -13.50
CA VAL A 33 36.88 18.68 -12.19
C VAL A 33 36.73 20.19 -12.26
N VAL A 34 35.50 20.68 -12.10
CA VAL A 34 35.24 22.09 -11.75
C VAL A 34 34.47 22.12 -10.45
N SER A 35 35.18 22.49 -9.41
CA SER A 35 34.61 22.84 -8.11
C SER A 35 33.79 24.11 -8.22
N ASN A 36 32.50 24.06 -7.95
CA ASN A 36 31.74 25.23 -7.57
C ASN A 36 30.93 24.93 -6.32
N GLN A 37 31.37 25.50 -5.21
CA GLN A 37 30.59 25.72 -4.02
C GLN A 37 29.54 26.79 -4.32
N ALA A 38 28.27 26.44 -4.17
CA ALA A 38 27.22 27.40 -3.86
C ALA A 38 26.14 26.62 -3.08
N GLY A 39 26.09 26.89 -1.78
CA GLY A 39 25.03 26.41 -0.92
C GLY A 39 23.69 27.01 -1.35
N SER A 40 22.70 26.16 -1.46
CA SER A 40 21.30 26.53 -1.39
C SER A 40 20.63 25.45 -0.55
N SER A 41 20.44 25.75 0.73
CA SER A 41 19.53 25.03 1.59
C SER A 41 18.11 25.26 1.07
N ALA A 42 17.63 24.33 0.25
CA ALA A 42 16.22 24.23 -0.01
C ALA A 42 15.56 23.72 1.28
N VAL A 43 15.03 24.64 2.06
CA VAL A 43 14.06 24.35 3.12
C VAL A 43 12.86 23.71 2.41
N SER A 44 12.68 22.43 2.63
CA SER A 44 11.47 21.72 2.22
C SER A 44 10.28 22.41 2.89
N GLN A 45 9.45 23.08 2.11
CA GLN A 45 8.20 23.63 2.60
C GLN A 45 7.32 22.48 3.11
N PRO A 46 6.60 22.66 4.22
CA PRO A 46 5.70 21.63 4.72
C PRO A 46 4.60 21.35 3.65
N VAL A 47 4.34 20.09 3.42
CA VAL A 47 3.35 19.57 2.45
C VAL A 47 1.93 20.09 2.73
N SER A 48 1.70 20.70 3.92
CA SER A 48 0.40 21.28 4.33
C SER A 48 -0.18 22.33 3.37
N ASP A 49 0.66 23.03 2.59
CA ASP A 49 0.20 24.10 1.70
C ASP A 49 -0.17 23.60 0.29
N VAL A 50 0.11 22.32 -0.03
CA VAL A 50 -0.15 21.71 -1.34
C VAL A 50 -1.50 20.96 -1.38
N LEU A 51 -2.07 20.63 -0.22
CA LEU A 51 -3.16 19.64 -0.11
C LEU A 51 -4.59 20.18 -0.35
N VAL A 52 -4.81 21.44 -0.73
CA VAL A 52 -6.17 22.02 -0.73
C VAL A 52 -6.67 22.49 -2.10
N GLU A 53 -5.83 22.59 -3.14
CA GLU A 53 -6.23 23.33 -4.35
C GLU A 53 -7.01 22.55 -5.43
N ASP A 54 -6.93 21.21 -5.45
CA ASP A 54 -7.75 20.43 -6.41
C ASP A 54 -8.37 19.21 -5.70
N GLN A 55 -9.61 19.33 -5.27
CA GLN A 55 -10.39 18.13 -4.91
C GLN A 55 -10.57 17.29 -6.18
N PRO A 56 -10.08 16.03 -6.21
CA PRO A 56 -10.33 15.18 -7.36
C PRO A 56 -11.84 14.95 -7.50
N GLU A 57 -12.42 15.46 -8.55
CA GLU A 57 -13.90 15.48 -8.80
C GLU A 57 -14.54 14.08 -8.77
N ASN A 58 -13.74 13.01 -8.80
CA ASN A 58 -14.20 11.62 -8.91
C ASN A 58 -13.58 10.67 -7.87
N MET A 59 -13.20 11.16 -6.68
CA MET A 59 -12.66 10.28 -5.64
C MET A 59 -13.70 9.25 -5.19
N SER A 60 -13.34 7.97 -5.17
CA SER A 60 -14.24 6.89 -4.77
C SER A 60 -13.98 6.44 -3.33
N MET A 61 -14.91 6.75 -2.46
CA MET A 61 -14.95 6.32 -1.06
C MET A 61 -16.30 5.66 -0.78
N GLN A 62 -16.29 4.60 0.01
CA GLN A 62 -17.51 3.88 0.39
C GLN A 62 -17.58 3.70 1.91
N TRP A 63 -18.70 4.13 2.50
CA TRP A 63 -19.00 3.85 3.88
C TRP A 63 -19.63 2.46 4.05
N PHE A 64 -19.10 1.71 5.01
CA PHE A 64 -19.64 0.45 5.50
C PHE A 64 -19.99 0.66 6.98
N ASN A 65 -21.28 0.70 7.28
CA ASN A 65 -21.76 1.00 8.63
C ASN A 65 -21.85 -0.28 9.46
N SER A 66 -21.40 -0.20 10.70
CA SER A 66 -21.61 -1.29 11.66
C SER A 66 -23.10 -1.55 11.89
N PRO A 67 -23.54 -2.79 12.00
CA PRO A 67 -24.91 -3.14 12.37
C PRO A 67 -25.26 -2.79 13.82
N LYS A 68 -24.30 -2.29 14.61
CA LYS A 68 -24.44 -1.93 16.04
C LYS A 68 -24.34 -0.42 16.26
N PRO A 69 -25.28 0.42 15.74
CA PRO A 69 -25.14 1.88 15.78
C PRO A 69 -25.14 2.46 17.20
N LYS A 70 -25.77 1.78 18.19
CA LYS A 70 -25.77 2.19 19.61
C LYS A 70 -24.59 1.68 20.42
N GLY A 71 -23.58 1.12 19.79
CA GLY A 71 -22.39 0.58 20.44
C GLY A 71 -21.20 0.72 19.52
N LEU A 72 -21.14 1.83 18.76
CA LEU A 72 -20.00 2.11 17.90
C LEU A 72 -18.74 2.19 18.74
N ARG A 73 -17.74 1.40 18.38
CA ARG A 73 -16.49 1.22 19.13
C ARG A 73 -15.28 1.88 18.45
N GLY A 74 -15.48 2.42 17.26
CA GLY A 74 -14.46 3.10 16.49
C GLY A 74 -14.87 3.40 15.06
N VAL A 75 -14.07 4.18 14.37
CA VAL A 75 -14.18 4.44 12.93
C VAL A 75 -12.83 4.13 12.28
N ALA A 76 -12.83 3.35 11.21
CA ALA A 76 -11.60 2.94 10.53
C ALA A 76 -11.53 3.51 9.10
N LEU A 77 -10.34 3.96 8.71
CA LEU A 77 -9.95 4.13 7.33
C LEU A 77 -9.36 2.80 6.82
N VAL A 78 -9.86 2.30 5.70
CA VAL A 78 -9.32 1.10 5.04
C VAL A 78 -8.76 1.46 3.68
N ILE A 79 -7.48 1.11 3.44
CA ILE A 79 -6.76 1.39 2.18
C ILE A 79 -6.20 0.08 1.61
N HIS A 80 -6.49 -0.19 0.34
CA HIS A 80 -6.07 -1.40 -0.37
C HIS A 80 -4.63 -1.33 -0.90
N GLY A 81 -4.15 -2.43 -1.50
CA GLY A 81 -2.81 -2.58 -2.10
C GLY A 81 -2.72 -2.12 -3.56
N LEU A 82 -1.47 -2.08 -4.08
CA LEU A 82 -1.16 -1.74 -5.47
C LEU A 82 -1.80 -2.74 -6.44
N ASN A 83 -2.50 -2.24 -7.43
CA ASN A 83 -3.27 -3.00 -8.42
C ASN A 83 -4.22 -4.05 -7.81
N LEU A 84 -4.56 -3.90 -6.52
CA LEU A 84 -5.55 -4.75 -5.86
C LEU A 84 -6.96 -4.22 -6.12
N HIS A 85 -7.90 -5.12 -6.42
CA HIS A 85 -9.31 -4.78 -6.46
C HIS A 85 -9.78 -4.35 -5.05
N PRO A 86 -10.28 -3.11 -4.82
CA PRO A 86 -10.60 -2.62 -3.46
C PRO A 86 -11.59 -3.52 -2.71
N GLU A 87 -12.49 -4.19 -3.42
CA GLU A 87 -13.46 -5.15 -2.86
C GLU A 87 -12.79 -6.36 -2.18
N ARG A 88 -11.50 -6.62 -2.46
CA ARG A 88 -10.75 -7.67 -1.76
C ARG A 88 -10.44 -7.33 -0.31
N MET A 89 -10.62 -6.07 0.09
CA MET A 89 -10.64 -5.68 1.50
C MET A 89 -11.98 -6.01 2.19
N GLY A 90 -12.97 -6.50 1.46
CA GLY A 90 -14.31 -6.84 1.96
C GLY A 90 -14.31 -7.72 3.21
N PRO A 91 -13.60 -8.86 3.27
CA PRO A 91 -13.54 -9.72 4.45
C PRO A 91 -12.98 -9.02 5.70
N VAL A 92 -11.97 -8.15 5.53
CA VAL A 92 -11.43 -7.31 6.62
C VAL A 92 -12.48 -6.31 7.07
N ILE A 93 -13.12 -5.59 6.15
CA ILE A 93 -14.17 -4.61 6.41
C ILE A 93 -15.35 -5.26 7.16
N GLU A 94 -15.77 -6.44 6.72
CA GLU A 94 -16.85 -7.18 7.37
C GLU A 94 -16.53 -7.55 8.82
N ASN A 95 -15.29 -7.98 9.09
CA ASN A 95 -14.84 -8.28 10.45
C ASN A 95 -14.88 -7.01 11.34
N LEU A 96 -14.39 -5.87 10.84
CA LEU A 96 -14.43 -4.59 11.54
C LEU A 96 -15.88 -4.17 11.84
N ASN A 97 -16.76 -4.26 10.85
CA ASN A 97 -18.18 -3.90 11.02
C ASN A 97 -18.89 -4.79 12.05
N ARG A 98 -18.68 -6.11 12.01
CA ARG A 98 -19.23 -7.04 13.01
C ARG A 98 -18.74 -6.73 14.43
N SER A 99 -17.53 -6.19 14.54
CA SER A 99 -16.92 -5.80 15.81
C SER A 99 -17.40 -4.44 16.35
N GLY A 100 -18.25 -3.72 15.61
CA GLY A 100 -18.78 -2.43 16.02
C GLY A 100 -17.97 -1.23 15.53
N ILE A 101 -17.23 -1.37 14.44
CA ILE A 101 -16.41 -0.31 13.83
C ILE A 101 -17.05 0.10 12.50
N ASP A 102 -17.35 1.38 12.33
CA ASP A 102 -17.71 1.93 11.03
C ASP A 102 -16.46 2.04 10.16
N VAL A 103 -16.59 1.76 8.88
CA VAL A 103 -15.44 1.73 7.97
C VAL A 103 -15.66 2.65 6.78
N LEU A 104 -14.68 3.48 6.47
CA LEU A 104 -14.54 4.15 5.18
C LEU A 104 -13.50 3.41 4.35
N GLY A 105 -13.94 2.72 3.29
CA GLY A 105 -13.06 2.12 2.30
C GLY A 105 -12.66 3.15 1.25
N LEU A 106 -11.38 3.39 1.07
CA LEU A 106 -10.83 4.26 0.04
C LEU A 106 -10.37 3.42 -1.16
N SER A 107 -10.83 3.77 -2.34
CA SER A 107 -10.23 3.30 -3.60
C SER A 107 -9.27 4.36 -4.11
N LEU A 108 -7.96 4.08 -4.14
CA LEU A 108 -6.95 4.96 -4.70
C LEU A 108 -7.15 5.12 -6.22
N ARG A 109 -6.80 6.27 -6.79
CA ARG A 109 -6.91 6.54 -8.24
C ARG A 109 -6.32 5.39 -9.07
N GLY A 110 -7.05 4.99 -10.11
CA GLY A 110 -6.70 3.86 -10.97
C GLY A 110 -7.23 2.50 -10.47
N HIS A 111 -7.99 2.46 -9.36
CA HIS A 111 -8.55 1.25 -8.77
C HIS A 111 -10.06 1.37 -8.57
N GLY A 112 -10.75 0.23 -8.55
CA GLY A 112 -12.20 0.16 -8.32
C GLY A 112 -12.99 1.11 -9.23
N ALA A 113 -13.80 1.97 -8.62
CA ALA A 113 -14.57 3.01 -9.31
C ALA A 113 -13.85 4.38 -9.36
N ASN A 114 -12.61 4.49 -8.84
CA ASN A 114 -11.84 5.74 -8.85
C ASN A 114 -11.03 5.89 -10.14
N PHE A 115 -11.68 6.33 -11.21
CA PHE A 115 -11.06 6.61 -12.50
C PHE A 115 -11.87 7.65 -13.26
N ASP A 116 -11.24 8.32 -14.24
CA ASP A 116 -11.92 9.28 -15.11
C ASP A 116 -12.73 8.53 -16.16
N HIS A 117 -14.04 8.77 -16.14
CA HIS A 117 -14.92 8.23 -17.17
C HIS A 117 -14.64 8.91 -18.52
N ARG A 118 -14.56 8.11 -19.57
CA ARG A 118 -14.34 8.54 -20.93
C ARG A 118 -15.31 7.83 -21.86
N ASP A 119 -16.02 8.58 -22.68
CA ASP A 119 -17.04 8.05 -23.60
C ASP A 119 -16.45 7.15 -24.71
N ASP A 120 -15.15 7.33 -25.02
CA ASP A 120 -14.42 6.56 -26.04
C ASP A 120 -13.80 5.26 -25.51
N LEU A 121 -13.89 4.98 -24.19
CA LEU A 121 -13.29 3.81 -23.54
C LEU A 121 -14.32 3.03 -22.71
N ASP A 122 -14.15 1.72 -22.66
CA ASP A 122 -14.81 0.93 -21.63
C ASP A 122 -14.23 1.21 -20.23
N ALA A 123 -14.96 0.83 -19.18
CA ALA A 123 -14.58 1.08 -17.79
C ALA A 123 -13.21 0.50 -17.42
N ALA A 124 -12.81 -0.64 -17.98
CA ALA A 124 -11.51 -1.26 -17.70
C ALA A 124 -10.37 -0.49 -18.37
N ALA A 125 -10.58 -0.03 -19.61
CA ALA A 125 -9.61 0.78 -20.33
C ALA A 125 -9.48 2.18 -19.70
N ALA A 126 -10.60 2.83 -19.35
CA ALA A 126 -10.59 4.14 -18.68
C ALA A 126 -9.88 4.08 -17.31
N ARG A 127 -10.13 3.03 -16.53
CA ARG A 127 -9.43 2.80 -15.25
C ARG A 127 -7.93 2.61 -15.45
N LEU A 128 -7.51 1.83 -16.45
CA LEU A 128 -6.09 1.66 -16.76
C LEU A 128 -5.44 2.97 -17.20
N GLU A 129 -6.13 3.78 -18.01
CA GLU A 129 -5.63 5.10 -18.40
C GLU A 129 -5.48 6.04 -17.21
N SER A 130 -6.45 6.07 -16.29
CA SER A 130 -6.33 6.80 -15.02
C SER A 130 -5.16 6.27 -14.18
N PHE A 131 -4.94 4.95 -14.18
CA PHE A 131 -3.83 4.32 -13.44
C PHE A 131 -2.45 4.65 -14.03
N LYS A 132 -2.34 4.92 -15.33
CA LYS A 132 -1.11 5.40 -15.97
C LYS A 132 -0.74 6.85 -15.62
N ASN A 133 -1.66 7.59 -15.03
CA ASN A 133 -1.50 9.00 -14.70
C ASN A 133 -1.53 9.27 -13.18
N VAL A 134 -1.28 8.25 -12.37
CA VAL A 134 -1.20 8.40 -10.91
C VAL A 134 0.12 8.99 -10.47
N SER A 135 0.11 9.61 -9.29
CA SER A 135 1.30 10.07 -8.57
C SER A 135 1.17 9.79 -7.08
N TYR A 136 2.28 9.83 -6.37
CA TYR A 136 2.30 9.73 -4.91
C TYR A 136 1.46 10.82 -4.26
N THR A 137 1.65 12.08 -4.67
CA THR A 137 0.90 13.23 -4.15
C THR A 137 -0.60 13.07 -4.32
N LEU A 138 -1.06 12.56 -5.47
CA LEU A 138 -2.48 12.29 -5.70
C LEU A 138 -3.04 11.27 -4.70
N TRP A 139 -2.37 10.14 -4.52
CA TRP A 139 -2.81 9.11 -3.56
C TRP A 139 -2.77 9.59 -2.11
N LEU A 140 -1.74 10.37 -1.74
CA LEU A 140 -1.64 10.96 -0.40
C LEU A 140 -2.79 11.94 -0.13
N ASN A 141 -3.14 12.78 -1.12
CA ASN A 141 -4.27 13.70 -1.03
C ASN A 141 -5.61 12.97 -0.89
N GLU A 142 -5.83 11.90 -1.68
CA GLU A 142 -7.04 11.07 -1.56
C GLU A 142 -7.14 10.44 -0.16
N ALA A 143 -6.02 9.94 0.37
CA ALA A 143 -5.97 9.38 1.73
C ALA A 143 -6.26 10.44 2.80
N TYR A 144 -5.76 11.66 2.63
CA TYR A 144 -6.04 12.78 3.55
C TYR A 144 -7.53 13.17 3.55
N LEU A 145 -8.14 13.32 2.37
CA LEU A 145 -9.56 13.64 2.26
C LEU A 145 -10.44 12.53 2.87
N ALA A 146 -10.07 11.26 2.68
CA ALA A 146 -10.74 10.13 3.31
C ALA A 146 -10.59 10.16 4.84
N TYR A 147 -9.38 10.45 5.33
CA TYR A 147 -9.13 10.60 6.76
C TYR A 147 -10.00 11.68 7.40
N LEU A 148 -10.14 12.85 6.77
CA LEU A 148 -11.00 13.93 7.27
C LEU A 148 -12.47 13.49 7.46
N GLN A 149 -12.99 12.63 6.58
CA GLN A 149 -14.33 12.07 6.73
C GLN A 149 -14.41 11.09 7.91
N VAL A 150 -13.38 10.24 8.08
CA VAL A 150 -13.27 9.30 9.20
C VAL A 150 -13.16 10.07 10.52
N GLN A 151 -12.28 11.06 10.60
CA GLN A 151 -12.08 11.91 11.78
C GLN A 151 -13.36 12.62 12.17
N LYS A 152 -14.05 13.25 11.20
CA LYS A 152 -15.33 13.93 11.44
C LYS A 152 -16.37 12.98 12.05
N ARG A 153 -16.50 11.76 11.50
CA ARG A 153 -17.42 10.75 12.02
C ARG A 153 -17.05 10.28 13.42
N ALA A 154 -15.75 10.02 13.65
CA ALA A 154 -15.26 9.61 14.96
C ALA A 154 -15.52 10.67 16.04
N GLN A 155 -15.27 11.94 15.73
CA GLN A 155 -15.57 13.07 16.63
C GLN A 155 -17.07 13.16 16.96
N GLN A 156 -17.95 13.03 15.96
CA GLN A 156 -19.40 13.04 16.16
C GLN A 156 -19.90 11.91 17.07
N GLN A 157 -19.21 10.78 17.06
CA GLN A 157 -19.57 9.58 17.82
C GLN A 157 -18.75 9.42 19.11
N ASN A 158 -17.77 10.31 19.35
CA ASN A 158 -16.82 10.24 20.44
C ASN A 158 -16.14 8.86 20.54
N THR A 159 -15.58 8.41 19.42
CA THR A 159 -14.96 7.09 19.27
C THR A 159 -13.54 7.22 18.68
N PRO A 160 -12.65 6.23 18.90
CA PRO A 160 -11.31 6.23 18.34
C PRO A 160 -11.30 6.11 16.80
N VAL A 161 -10.19 6.57 16.22
CA VAL A 161 -9.88 6.48 14.78
C VAL A 161 -8.84 5.39 14.57
N PHE A 162 -9.11 4.49 13.62
CA PHE A 162 -8.22 3.38 13.28
C PHE A 162 -7.76 3.45 11.81
N LEU A 163 -6.57 2.93 11.54
CA LEU A 163 -6.11 2.61 10.19
C LEU A 163 -6.06 1.10 10.03
N THR A 164 -6.62 0.58 8.94
CA THR A 164 -6.40 -0.80 8.51
C THR A 164 -6.02 -0.80 7.04
N ALA A 165 -4.82 -1.28 6.70
CA ALA A 165 -4.34 -1.10 5.34
C ALA A 165 -3.46 -2.26 4.86
N PHE A 166 -3.45 -2.48 3.53
CA PHE A 166 -2.68 -3.53 2.91
C PHE A 166 -1.60 -2.96 1.97
N SER A 167 -0.39 -3.50 2.05
CA SER A 167 0.71 -3.24 1.12
C SER A 167 0.99 -1.73 0.95
N ILE A 168 0.89 -1.16 -0.25
CA ILE A 168 1.05 0.28 -0.50
C ILE A 168 0.04 1.12 0.29
N GLY A 169 -1.16 0.62 0.54
CA GLY A 169 -2.12 1.31 1.39
C GLY A 169 -1.58 1.56 2.80
N GLY A 170 -0.79 0.61 3.34
CA GLY A 170 -0.07 0.77 4.60
C GLY A 170 0.98 1.88 4.54
N LEU A 171 1.77 1.92 3.46
CA LEU A 171 2.76 2.97 3.22
C LEU A 171 2.09 4.35 3.13
N ILE A 172 1.06 4.52 2.28
CA ILE A 172 0.32 5.77 2.13
C ILE A 172 -0.33 6.21 3.46
N GLY A 173 -0.90 5.28 4.23
CA GLY A 173 -1.47 5.59 5.54
C GLY A 173 -0.44 6.05 6.57
N LEU A 174 0.77 5.49 6.55
CA LEU A 174 1.89 5.92 7.40
C LEU A 174 2.46 7.26 6.95
N ASP A 175 2.63 7.49 5.64
CA ASP A 175 3.04 8.77 5.10
C ASP A 175 2.04 9.87 5.42
N LEU A 176 0.75 9.57 5.36
CA LEU A 176 -0.30 10.47 5.79
C LEU A 176 -0.14 10.86 7.28
N LEU A 177 0.15 9.89 8.14
CA LEU A 177 0.43 10.13 9.56
C LEU A 177 1.68 11.00 9.74
N ILE A 178 2.76 10.77 8.98
CA ILE A 178 4.02 11.52 9.09
C ILE A 178 3.83 12.95 8.59
N SER A 179 3.26 13.12 7.40
CA SER A 179 3.22 14.41 6.67
C SER A 179 2.28 15.44 7.28
N ASN A 180 1.25 15.02 8.01
CA ASN A 180 0.21 15.91 8.51
C ASN A 180 0.17 15.94 10.04
N PRO A 181 0.39 17.09 10.68
CA PRO A 181 0.37 17.20 12.14
C PRO A 181 -1.00 16.90 12.75
N ASP A 182 -2.08 17.14 12.02
CA ASP A 182 -3.46 16.96 12.48
C ASP A 182 -3.97 15.52 12.29
N VAL A 183 -3.20 14.67 11.60
CA VAL A 183 -3.54 13.26 11.42
C VAL A 183 -3.10 12.47 12.64
N HIS A 184 -4.06 11.73 13.20
CA HIS A 184 -3.87 10.82 14.31
C HIS A 184 -4.68 9.55 14.13
N PHE A 185 -4.03 8.41 14.38
CA PHE A 185 -4.69 7.10 14.52
C PHE A 185 -4.45 6.61 15.95
N ASP A 186 -5.52 6.17 16.63
CA ASP A 186 -5.39 5.59 17.96
C ASP A 186 -4.71 4.23 17.93
N LYS A 187 -5.00 3.43 16.89
CA LYS A 187 -4.36 2.14 16.61
C LYS A 187 -4.35 1.84 15.12
N MET A 188 -3.41 0.99 14.71
CA MET A 188 -3.26 0.59 13.31
C MET A 188 -3.18 -0.93 13.16
N VAL A 189 -3.71 -1.45 12.05
CA VAL A 189 -3.53 -2.83 11.59
C VAL A 189 -3.01 -2.79 10.16
N LEU A 190 -1.81 -3.32 9.95
CA LEU A 190 -1.14 -3.29 8.67
C LEU A 190 -0.91 -4.73 8.16
N LEU A 191 -1.39 -5.01 6.97
CA LEU A 191 -1.22 -6.29 6.31
C LEU A 191 -0.11 -6.15 5.26
N ALA A 192 1.04 -6.79 5.46
CA ALA A 192 2.21 -6.75 4.57
C ALA A 192 2.52 -5.32 4.06
N PRO A 193 2.75 -4.31 4.95
CA PRO A 193 2.91 -2.91 4.54
C PRO A 193 4.17 -2.71 3.68
N ALA A 194 4.06 -1.94 2.59
CA ALA A 194 5.14 -1.73 1.62
C ALA A 194 6.19 -0.69 2.07
N ILE A 195 6.60 -0.74 3.35
CA ILE A 195 7.58 0.17 3.97
C ILE A 195 9.03 -0.36 3.95
N SER A 196 9.21 -1.55 3.44
CA SER A 196 10.52 -2.16 3.12
C SER A 196 10.28 -3.13 1.97
N LEU A 197 11.12 -3.10 0.95
CA LEU A 197 10.95 -3.94 -0.25
C LEU A 197 12.15 -4.83 -0.48
N HIS A 198 11.92 -6.03 -1.06
CA HIS A 198 13.01 -6.85 -1.56
C HIS A 198 13.79 -6.14 -2.68
N ALA A 199 15.11 -6.33 -2.74
CA ALA A 199 15.99 -5.70 -3.72
C ALA A 199 15.54 -5.92 -5.17
N THR A 200 14.87 -7.02 -5.46
CA THR A 200 14.32 -7.35 -6.79
C THR A 200 13.22 -6.39 -7.24
N VAL A 201 12.46 -5.80 -6.33
CA VAL A 201 11.40 -4.83 -6.66
C VAL A 201 12.00 -3.53 -7.17
N TYR A 202 13.18 -3.15 -6.69
CA TYR A 202 13.86 -1.92 -7.14
C TYR A 202 14.34 -1.98 -8.59
N LEU A 203 14.37 -3.16 -9.22
CA LEU A 203 14.69 -3.28 -10.66
C LEU A 203 13.65 -2.56 -11.54
N GLU A 204 12.41 -2.40 -11.06
CA GLU A 204 11.37 -1.65 -11.77
C GLU A 204 11.72 -0.16 -11.92
N ARG A 205 12.59 0.39 -11.06
CA ARG A 205 13.11 1.78 -11.19
C ARG A 205 13.81 2.04 -12.53
N ILE A 206 14.37 1.02 -13.17
CA ILE A 206 15.01 1.13 -14.49
C ILE A 206 13.99 1.57 -15.55
N LEU A 207 12.71 1.21 -15.37
CA LEU A 207 11.61 1.54 -16.27
C LEU A 207 10.99 2.92 -15.99
N SER A 208 11.43 3.61 -14.93
CA SER A 208 10.89 4.91 -14.48
C SER A 208 10.69 5.95 -15.61
N PRO A 209 11.57 6.05 -16.66
CA PRO A 209 11.36 6.99 -17.74
C PRO A 209 10.16 6.67 -18.64
N PHE A 210 9.53 5.51 -18.48
CA PHE A 210 8.42 5.02 -19.31
C PHE A 210 7.13 4.84 -18.51
N PRO A 211 6.51 5.90 -17.92
CA PRO A 211 5.43 5.80 -16.95
C PRO A 211 4.20 5.05 -17.47
N HIS A 212 3.93 5.10 -18.78
CA HIS A 212 2.76 4.45 -19.39
C HIS A 212 2.99 2.97 -19.75
N LEU A 213 4.22 2.46 -19.64
CA LEU A 213 4.48 1.05 -19.83
C LEU A 213 3.73 0.24 -18.76
N VAL A 214 3.06 -0.84 -19.16
CA VAL A 214 2.30 -1.71 -18.25
C VAL A 214 3.08 -3.00 -18.04
N ILE A 215 3.39 -3.32 -16.78
CA ILE A 215 4.07 -4.53 -16.38
C ILE A 215 3.01 -5.58 -16.03
N PRO A 216 2.99 -6.75 -16.70
CA PRO A 216 2.03 -7.81 -16.37
C PRO A 216 2.17 -8.25 -14.92
N SER A 217 1.06 -8.44 -14.23
CA SER A 217 1.05 -8.97 -12.86
C SER A 217 1.21 -10.49 -12.86
N LEU A 218 1.87 -11.02 -11.82
CA LEU A 218 1.96 -12.46 -11.55
C LEU A 218 0.88 -12.94 -10.57
N ALA A 219 0.12 -12.01 -9.98
CA ALA A 219 -0.99 -12.34 -9.08
C ALA A 219 -2.19 -12.90 -9.85
N ASP A 220 -3.04 -13.63 -9.15
CA ASP A 220 -4.30 -14.13 -9.70
C ASP A 220 -5.19 -12.96 -10.14
N ASP A 221 -5.74 -13.07 -11.36
CA ASP A 221 -6.66 -12.09 -11.96
C ASP A 221 -7.85 -11.72 -11.04
N ALA A 222 -8.26 -12.64 -10.17
CA ALA A 222 -9.32 -12.42 -9.21
C ALA A 222 -9.00 -11.31 -8.19
N TYR A 223 -7.73 -11.03 -7.94
CA TYR A 223 -7.28 -9.97 -7.03
C TYR A 223 -6.99 -8.65 -7.75
N LEU A 224 -6.81 -8.66 -9.07
CA LEU A 224 -6.32 -7.51 -9.82
C LEU A 224 -7.42 -6.51 -10.18
N ALA A 225 -7.21 -5.23 -9.86
CA ALA A 225 -8.03 -4.12 -10.33
C ALA A 225 -7.88 -3.92 -11.85
N ASN A 226 -6.66 -4.08 -12.36
CA ASN A 226 -6.32 -3.97 -13.77
C ASN A 226 -5.62 -5.26 -14.24
N LYS A 227 -6.36 -6.12 -14.94
CA LYS A 227 -5.87 -7.43 -15.40
C LYS A 227 -4.74 -7.35 -16.43
N LYS A 228 -4.58 -6.23 -17.13
CA LYS A 228 -3.46 -6.02 -18.05
C LYS A 228 -2.12 -5.84 -17.31
N GLY A 229 -2.16 -5.51 -16.02
CA GLY A 229 -0.99 -5.30 -15.18
C GLY A 229 -0.95 -3.93 -14.52
N THR A 230 0.22 -3.58 -14.00
CA THR A 230 0.49 -2.35 -13.25
C THR A 230 1.35 -1.41 -14.10
N PRO A 231 0.92 -0.16 -14.36
CA PRO A 231 1.74 0.80 -15.08
C PRO A 231 2.95 1.25 -14.27
N VAL A 232 4.03 1.59 -14.94
CA VAL A 232 5.26 2.09 -14.32
C VAL A 232 5.01 3.38 -13.52
N ALA A 233 4.06 4.21 -13.92
CA ALA A 233 3.63 5.37 -13.12
C ALA A 233 3.25 5.00 -11.69
N ALA A 234 2.58 3.87 -11.50
CA ALA A 234 2.19 3.39 -10.18
C ALA A 234 3.40 2.87 -9.35
N TYR A 235 4.40 2.27 -10.00
CA TYR A 235 5.66 1.94 -9.34
C TYR A 235 6.47 3.19 -9.00
N ASN A 236 6.47 4.21 -9.88
CA ASN A 236 7.10 5.49 -9.58
C ASN A 236 6.48 6.14 -8.33
N ALA A 237 5.15 6.14 -8.24
CA ALA A 237 4.43 6.64 -7.06
C ALA A 237 4.75 5.83 -5.79
N LEU A 238 4.87 4.49 -5.89
CA LEU A 238 5.31 3.63 -4.79
C LEU A 238 6.73 4.01 -4.32
N PHE A 239 7.67 4.18 -5.24
CA PHE A 239 9.05 4.51 -4.88
C PHE A 239 9.20 5.93 -4.35
N GLU A 240 8.38 6.88 -4.81
CA GLU A 240 8.33 8.24 -4.27
C GLU A 240 7.80 8.22 -2.83
N ALA A 241 6.71 7.50 -2.57
CA ALA A 241 6.18 7.28 -1.22
C ALA A 241 7.21 6.63 -0.31
N LEU A 242 7.89 5.56 -0.77
CA LEU A 242 8.90 4.87 0.03
C LEU A 242 10.10 5.77 0.35
N ASN A 243 10.58 6.59 -0.60
CA ASN A 243 11.64 7.55 -0.34
C ASN A 243 11.20 8.59 0.71
N TYR A 244 9.97 9.12 0.59
CA TYR A 244 9.42 10.05 1.58
C TYR A 244 9.36 9.40 2.97
N PHE A 245 8.86 8.15 3.04
CA PHE A 245 8.82 7.38 4.29
C PHE A 245 10.20 7.21 4.91
N GLU A 246 11.20 6.73 4.13
CA GLU A 246 12.57 6.49 4.60
C GLU A 246 13.23 7.78 5.12
N GLU A 247 12.97 8.93 4.49
CA GLU A 247 13.52 10.23 4.89
C GLU A 247 12.85 10.82 6.14
N ASN A 248 11.58 10.51 6.40
CA ASN A 248 10.77 11.18 7.41
C ASN A 248 10.26 10.23 8.52
N ALA A 249 10.53 8.94 8.45
CA ALA A 249 10.16 7.99 9.49
C ALA A 249 10.77 8.39 10.85
N GLY A 250 9.96 8.29 11.92
CA GLY A 250 10.41 8.71 13.24
C GLY A 250 9.42 8.36 14.35
N SER A 251 9.58 8.98 15.52
CA SER A 251 8.80 8.69 16.73
C SER A 251 7.28 8.86 16.58
N LYS A 252 6.82 9.67 15.61
CA LYS A 252 5.39 9.85 15.32
C LYS A 252 4.71 8.55 14.87
N LEU A 253 5.49 7.61 14.32
CA LEU A 253 5.02 6.28 13.94
C LEU A 253 4.79 5.34 15.13
N ASN A 254 5.27 5.69 16.33
CA ASN A 254 5.14 4.82 17.50
C ASN A 254 3.71 4.83 18.08
N VAL A 255 2.76 4.47 17.24
CA VAL A 255 1.35 4.23 17.56
C VAL A 255 1.15 2.73 17.72
N PRO A 256 0.26 2.27 18.63
CA PRO A 256 -0.05 0.84 18.75
C PRO A 256 -0.42 0.22 17.40
N THR A 257 0.44 -0.65 16.87
CA THR A 257 0.32 -1.21 15.52
C THR A 257 0.49 -2.72 15.54
N LEU A 258 -0.43 -3.43 14.88
CA LEU A 258 -0.33 -4.85 14.61
C LEU A 258 0.00 -5.06 13.14
N ILE A 259 1.13 -5.71 12.85
CA ILE A 259 1.56 -6.04 11.49
C ILE A 259 1.38 -7.53 11.24
N PHE A 260 0.61 -7.87 10.21
CA PHE A 260 0.55 -9.21 9.66
C PHE A 260 1.54 -9.34 8.51
N ILE A 261 2.37 -10.38 8.53
CA ILE A 261 3.36 -10.64 7.48
C ILE A 261 3.65 -12.15 7.38
N ASP A 262 3.73 -12.68 6.15
CA ASP A 262 4.28 -14.01 5.91
C ASP A 262 5.81 -13.92 5.72
N LYS A 263 6.55 -14.89 6.25
CA LYS A 263 8.02 -14.92 6.11
C LYS A 263 8.49 -15.15 4.67
N GLN A 264 7.62 -15.65 3.83
CA GLN A 264 7.86 -15.97 2.43
C GLN A 264 7.29 -14.90 1.48
N ASP A 265 6.81 -13.76 2.01
CA ASP A 265 6.29 -12.66 1.21
C ASP A 265 7.28 -12.29 0.09
N GLU A 266 6.79 -12.25 -1.15
CA GLU A 266 7.60 -12.04 -2.35
C GLU A 266 8.12 -10.60 -2.48
N PHE A 267 7.48 -9.64 -1.82
CA PHE A 267 7.78 -8.22 -1.94
C PHE A 267 8.34 -7.61 -0.67
N ILE A 268 7.85 -8.05 0.50
CA ILE A 268 8.10 -7.41 1.80
C ILE A 268 9.00 -8.32 2.66
N PRO A 269 10.28 -7.98 2.86
CA PRO A 269 11.17 -8.74 3.71
C PRO A 269 10.84 -8.50 5.20
N LEU A 270 10.47 -9.55 5.93
CA LEU A 270 10.27 -9.47 7.39
C LEU A 270 11.49 -8.86 8.11
N ARG A 271 12.71 -9.17 7.64
CA ARG A 271 13.93 -8.58 8.20
C ARG A 271 13.93 -7.07 8.09
N GLY A 272 13.58 -6.52 6.91
CA GLY A 272 13.55 -5.07 6.70
C GLY A 272 12.53 -4.37 7.61
N LEU A 273 11.38 -5.02 7.88
CA LEU A 273 10.40 -4.50 8.84
C LEU A 273 10.95 -4.49 10.28
N ASN A 274 11.67 -5.55 10.70
CA ASN A 274 12.31 -5.60 12.02
C ASN A 274 13.41 -4.54 12.16
N ASP A 275 14.29 -4.41 11.15
CA ASP A 275 15.36 -3.43 11.12
C ASP A 275 14.80 -1.99 11.25
N LEU A 276 13.66 -1.70 10.61
CA LEU A 276 12.97 -0.42 10.70
C LEU A 276 12.40 -0.16 12.12
N VAL A 277 11.73 -1.16 12.70
CA VAL A 277 11.18 -1.06 14.07
C VAL A 277 12.29 -0.79 15.09
N GLU A 278 13.42 -1.47 14.96
CA GLU A 278 14.59 -1.28 15.82
C GLU A 278 15.20 0.12 15.63
N ALA A 279 15.43 0.53 14.38
CA ALA A 279 16.05 1.81 14.04
C ALA A 279 15.26 3.02 14.58
N HIS A 280 13.94 2.97 14.51
CA HIS A 280 13.04 4.06 14.93
C HIS A 280 12.46 3.86 16.34
N LYS A 281 12.83 2.78 17.06
CA LYS A 281 12.35 2.46 18.42
C LYS A 281 10.82 2.41 18.51
N LEU A 282 10.20 1.71 17.55
CA LEU A 282 8.74 1.57 17.48
C LEU A 282 8.26 0.43 18.40
N ASP A 283 8.38 0.62 19.71
CA ASP A 283 8.12 -0.38 20.75
C ASP A 283 6.64 -0.76 20.91
N GLN A 284 5.74 0.04 20.33
CA GLN A 284 4.31 -0.27 20.27
C GLN A 284 3.91 -1.09 19.01
N TRP A 285 4.87 -1.45 18.16
CA TRP A 285 4.62 -2.28 16.98
C TRP A 285 4.78 -3.76 17.31
N GLN A 286 3.79 -4.55 16.89
CA GLN A 286 3.75 -5.99 17.14
C GLN A 286 3.62 -6.73 15.80
N PHE A 287 4.33 -7.85 15.66
CA PHE A 287 4.26 -8.70 14.47
C PHE A 287 3.43 -9.95 14.74
N TYR A 288 2.51 -10.24 13.85
CA TYR A 288 1.83 -11.52 13.72
C TYR A 288 2.37 -12.22 12.48
N ILE A 289 3.11 -13.31 12.69
CA ILE A 289 3.67 -14.07 11.57
C ILE A 289 2.59 -15.01 11.03
N VAL A 290 2.12 -14.67 9.83
CA VAL A 290 1.16 -15.51 9.10
C VAL A 290 1.87 -16.76 8.60
N LYS A 291 1.26 -17.91 8.82
CA LYS A 291 1.69 -19.21 8.26
C LYS A 291 0.49 -19.78 7.52
N LYS A 292 0.49 -19.65 6.20
CA LYS A 292 -0.59 -20.18 5.38
C LYS A 292 -0.73 -21.69 5.54
N GLU A 293 -1.96 -22.18 5.41
CA GLU A 293 -2.21 -23.62 5.50
C GLU A 293 -1.48 -24.37 4.38
N GLU A 294 -0.90 -25.55 4.72
CA GLU A 294 -0.08 -26.34 3.77
C GLU A 294 -0.87 -26.82 2.54
N GLU A 295 -2.20 -26.93 2.65
CA GLU A 295 -3.12 -27.39 1.60
C GLU A 295 -3.27 -26.38 0.46
N MET A 296 -2.80 -25.16 0.58
CA MET A 296 -2.95 -24.11 -0.44
C MET A 296 -2.16 -24.36 -1.74
N GLY A 297 -1.27 -25.36 -1.75
CA GLY A 297 -0.70 -25.95 -2.96
C GLY A 297 0.43 -25.16 -3.62
N ALA A 298 0.95 -25.71 -4.71
CA ALA A 298 2.01 -25.11 -5.51
C ALA A 298 1.48 -23.90 -6.28
N GLY A 299 2.03 -22.69 -6.01
CA GLY A 299 1.64 -21.44 -6.64
C GLY A 299 1.00 -20.45 -5.68
N THR A 300 1.01 -20.73 -4.38
CA THR A 300 0.60 -19.81 -3.33
C THR A 300 1.39 -18.50 -3.43
N PHE A 301 0.67 -17.39 -3.48
CA PHE A 301 1.24 -16.06 -3.47
C PHE A 301 1.21 -15.52 -2.03
N TYR A 302 2.37 -15.44 -1.39
CA TYR A 302 2.49 -15.21 0.06
C TYR A 302 2.16 -13.78 0.47
N HIS A 303 2.33 -12.82 -0.43
CA HIS A 303 1.95 -11.43 -0.18
C HIS A 303 0.44 -11.26 0.06
N HIS A 304 -0.41 -12.04 -0.59
CA HIS A 304 -1.86 -11.96 -0.38
C HIS A 304 -2.28 -12.64 0.92
N ILE A 305 -2.64 -11.86 1.93
CA ILE A 305 -3.11 -12.28 3.26
C ILE A 305 -4.42 -11.57 3.62
N LEU A 306 -5.40 -11.58 2.68
CA LEU A 306 -6.58 -10.70 2.71
C LEU A 306 -7.90 -11.41 2.99
N ASP A 307 -7.92 -12.72 2.88
CA ASP A 307 -9.12 -13.56 3.02
C ASP A 307 -8.76 -15.02 3.32
N ALA A 308 -9.77 -15.80 3.67
CA ALA A 308 -9.63 -17.24 3.93
C ALA A 308 -9.09 -18.00 2.71
N SER A 309 -9.41 -17.55 1.48
CA SER A 309 -8.92 -18.20 0.26
C SER A 309 -7.44 -17.99 0.03
N SER A 310 -6.86 -16.92 0.57
CA SER A 310 -5.43 -16.59 0.47
C SER A 310 -4.59 -17.08 1.64
N THR A 311 -5.19 -17.43 2.80
CA THR A 311 -4.46 -17.80 4.02
C THR A 311 -4.81 -19.19 4.55
N GLY A 312 -5.99 -19.70 4.24
CA GLY A 312 -6.67 -20.81 4.91
C GLY A 312 -7.66 -20.30 5.97
N GLU A 313 -8.75 -21.05 6.17
CA GLU A 313 -9.88 -20.62 7.01
C GLU A 313 -9.47 -20.40 8.47
N GLY A 314 -8.72 -21.36 9.06
CA GLY A 314 -8.27 -21.28 10.46
C GLY A 314 -7.34 -20.09 10.68
N VAL A 315 -6.34 -19.91 9.80
CA VAL A 315 -5.40 -18.80 9.87
C VAL A 315 -6.11 -17.45 9.73
N TRP A 316 -7.08 -17.38 8.81
CA TRP A 316 -7.89 -16.17 8.61
C TRP A 316 -8.69 -15.80 9.87
N GLN A 317 -9.35 -16.76 10.49
CA GLN A 317 -10.10 -16.54 11.73
C GLN A 317 -9.20 -16.02 12.86
N ASP A 318 -8.01 -16.60 13.03
CA ASP A 318 -7.02 -16.16 14.02
C ASP A 318 -6.54 -14.74 13.73
N MET A 319 -6.26 -14.38 12.47
CA MET A 319 -5.89 -13.04 12.08
C MET A 319 -7.00 -12.02 12.40
N MET A 320 -8.25 -12.37 12.15
CA MET A 320 -9.39 -11.49 12.41
C MET A 320 -9.67 -11.34 13.91
N ALA A 321 -9.47 -12.40 14.69
CA ALA A 321 -9.53 -12.35 16.16
C ALA A 321 -8.41 -11.45 16.72
N ALA A 322 -7.19 -11.58 16.23
CA ALA A 322 -6.06 -10.73 16.61
C ALA A 322 -6.30 -9.25 16.24
N THR A 323 -6.85 -8.98 15.03
CA THR A 323 -7.24 -7.65 14.58
C THR A 323 -8.23 -7.01 15.56
N THR A 324 -9.31 -7.71 15.88
CA THR A 324 -10.35 -7.22 16.79
C THR A 324 -9.78 -7.02 18.20
N GLY A 325 -8.99 -7.97 18.70
CA GLY A 325 -8.33 -7.89 20.01
C GLY A 325 -7.38 -6.70 20.10
N HIS A 326 -6.58 -6.45 19.07
CA HIS A 326 -5.67 -5.31 19.01
C HIS A 326 -6.43 -3.99 19.03
N LEU A 327 -7.39 -3.80 18.10
CA LEU A 327 -8.08 -2.52 17.95
C LEU A 327 -8.94 -2.19 19.19
N LEU A 328 -9.65 -3.16 19.75
CA LEU A 328 -10.67 -2.93 20.75
C LEU A 328 -10.22 -3.27 22.18
N GLY A 329 -9.03 -3.86 22.36
CA GLY A 329 -8.52 -4.27 23.66
C GLY A 329 -9.23 -5.51 24.24
N ASP A 330 -10.05 -6.18 23.43
CA ASP A 330 -10.73 -7.40 23.85
C ASP A 330 -9.71 -8.54 23.87
N LYS A 331 -9.52 -9.20 25.01
CA LYS A 331 -8.75 -10.45 25.04
C LYS A 331 -9.48 -11.46 24.15
N ALA A 332 -8.77 -12.06 23.19
CA ALA A 332 -9.27 -13.22 22.47
C ALA A 332 -9.73 -14.26 23.52
N LYS A 333 -11.00 -14.65 23.44
CA LYS A 333 -11.57 -15.65 24.35
C LYS A 333 -11.14 -17.04 23.93
#